data_2abe4a7b776e9b6f0caaa9d9798508f0
#
_entry.id   2abe4a7b776e9b6f0caaa9d9798508f0
#
_cell.length_a   1.000
_cell.length_b   1.000
_cell.length_c   1.000
_cell.angle_alpha   90.00
_cell.angle_beta   90.00
_cell.angle_gamma   90.00
#
_symmetry.space_group_name_H-M   'P 1'
#
loop_
_entity.id
_entity.type
_entity.pdbx_description
1 polymer ?
#
loop_
_entity_poly.entity_id
_entity_poly.type
_entity_poly.pdbx_seq_one_letter_code
_entity_poly.pdbx_strand_id
1 'polypeptide(L)'
;MNEEVLESYQSLEGKRILLVEDNELNAEIAQVILEGCGISVDWVNDGIECVGKVIQKPSNTYDLILMDIQMSIMDGYMATKKIRELPDKNKANIPIIAMMPMLLKKIKEKH
;
A
#
# COMPACT_ATOMS: atom_id res chain seq x y z
N MET A 1 -5.26 3.02 -17.71
CA MET A 1 -4.06 2.33 -17.22
C MET A 1 -3.62 1.31 -18.23
N ASN A 2 -2.33 1.20 -18.43
CA ASN A 2 -1.76 0.34 -19.48
C ASN A 2 -1.23 -0.98 -18.92
N GLU A 3 -0.79 -1.84 -19.79
CA GLU A 3 -0.27 -3.16 -19.45
C GLU A 3 0.99 -3.09 -18.59
N GLU A 4 1.81 -2.03 -18.75
CA GLU A 4 3.04 -1.87 -17.98
C GLU A 4 2.76 -1.75 -16.49
N VAL A 5 1.69 -1.04 -16.11
CA VAL A 5 1.32 -0.88 -14.71
C VAL A 5 0.84 -2.20 -14.15
N LEU A 6 0.03 -2.94 -14.91
CA LEU A 6 -0.44 -4.26 -14.49
C LEU A 6 0.72 -5.22 -14.31
N GLU A 7 1.67 -5.23 -15.24
CA GLU A 7 2.88 -6.06 -15.15
C GLU A 7 3.69 -5.71 -13.91
N SER A 8 3.75 -4.42 -13.53
CA SER A 8 4.45 -3.99 -12.32
C SER A 8 3.83 -4.61 -11.06
N TYR A 9 2.49 -4.66 -10.99
CA TYR A 9 1.83 -5.32 -9.88
C TYR A 9 2.05 -6.83 -9.90
N GLN A 10 2.01 -7.44 -11.07
CA GLN A 10 2.24 -8.88 -11.21
C GLN A 10 3.66 -9.28 -10.82
N SER A 11 4.64 -8.39 -11.03
CA SER A 11 6.02 -8.65 -10.63
C SER A 11 6.20 -8.69 -9.11
N LEU A 12 5.18 -8.28 -8.35
CA LEU A 12 5.19 -8.30 -6.89
C LEU A 12 4.55 -9.58 -6.33
N GLU A 13 4.31 -10.58 -7.18
CA GLU A 13 3.75 -11.86 -6.75
C GLU A 13 4.54 -12.42 -5.55
N GLY A 14 3.83 -12.89 -4.55
CA GLY A 14 4.44 -13.41 -3.35
C GLY A 14 4.86 -12.37 -2.33
N LYS A 15 4.76 -11.10 -2.66
CA LYS A 15 5.10 -10.00 -1.74
C LYS A 15 3.92 -9.66 -0.84
N ARG A 16 4.20 -8.95 0.25
CA ARG A 16 3.18 -8.47 1.17
C ARG A 16 3.17 -6.96 1.17
N ILE A 17 1.98 -6.40 0.94
CA ILE A 17 1.77 -4.96 0.85
C ILE A 17 0.92 -4.51 2.03
N LEU A 18 1.29 -3.38 2.63
CA LEU A 18 0.44 -2.66 3.59
C LEU A 18 -0.30 -1.58 2.81
N LEU A 19 -1.62 -1.72 2.74
CA LEU A 19 -2.50 -0.81 2.01
C LEU A 19 -3.09 0.21 2.98
N VAL A 20 -2.88 1.49 2.71
CA VAL A 20 -3.44 2.59 3.51
C VAL A 20 -4.53 3.25 2.68
N GLU A 21 -5.78 3.07 3.08
CA GLU A 21 -6.95 3.54 2.35
C GLU A 21 -8.08 3.82 3.31
N ASP A 22 -8.60 5.04 3.33
CA ASP A 22 -9.64 5.46 4.27
C ASP A 22 -11.06 5.09 3.80
N ASN A 23 -11.22 4.71 2.54
CA ASN A 23 -12.52 4.30 1.99
C ASN A 23 -12.57 2.78 1.88
N GLU A 24 -13.51 2.18 2.60
CA GLU A 24 -13.65 0.72 2.66
C GLU A 24 -13.87 0.09 1.28
N LEU A 25 -14.71 0.71 0.45
CA LEU A 25 -14.97 0.18 -0.88
C LEU A 25 -13.72 0.21 -1.76
N ASN A 26 -12.97 1.31 -1.72
CA ASN A 26 -11.72 1.42 -2.46
C ASN A 26 -10.70 0.38 -1.97
N ALA A 27 -10.63 0.17 -0.66
CA ALA A 27 -9.75 -0.84 -0.08
C ALA A 27 -10.12 -2.24 -0.57
N GLU A 28 -11.40 -2.55 -0.60
CA GLU A 28 -11.89 -3.84 -1.08
C GLU A 28 -11.52 -4.07 -2.54
N ILE A 29 -11.72 -3.06 -3.38
CA ILE A 29 -11.36 -3.14 -4.80
C ILE A 29 -9.87 -3.38 -4.96
N ALA A 30 -9.04 -2.63 -4.24
CA ALA A 30 -7.59 -2.77 -4.30
C ALA A 30 -7.15 -4.16 -3.85
N GLN A 31 -7.74 -4.67 -2.75
CA GLN A 31 -7.40 -6.00 -2.26
C GLN A 31 -7.73 -7.08 -3.27
N VAL A 32 -8.90 -7.01 -3.88
CA VAL A 32 -9.30 -8.00 -4.90
C VAL A 32 -8.31 -8.03 -6.05
N ILE A 33 -7.94 -6.85 -6.56
CA ILE A 33 -7.02 -6.75 -7.69
C ILE A 33 -5.62 -7.25 -7.32
N LEU A 34 -5.09 -6.80 -6.20
CA LEU A 34 -3.74 -7.14 -5.77
C LEU A 34 -3.63 -8.63 -5.40
N GLU A 35 -4.60 -9.15 -4.69
CA GLU A 35 -4.62 -10.58 -4.34
C GLU A 35 -4.76 -11.45 -5.59
N GLY A 36 -5.48 -10.97 -6.61
CA GLY A 36 -5.56 -11.64 -7.90
C GLY A 36 -4.22 -11.72 -8.61
N CYS A 37 -3.28 -10.84 -8.27
CA CYS A 37 -1.91 -10.87 -8.79
C CYS A 37 -0.95 -11.67 -7.89
N GLY A 38 -1.47 -12.37 -6.89
CA GLY A 38 -0.63 -13.18 -6.00
C GLY A 38 0.03 -12.40 -4.88
N ILE A 39 -0.46 -11.20 -4.59
CA ILE A 39 0.09 -10.33 -3.55
C ILE A 39 -0.74 -10.48 -2.28
N SER A 40 -0.07 -10.55 -1.13
CA SER A 40 -0.76 -10.54 0.18
C SER A 40 -0.97 -9.09 0.61
N VAL A 41 -2.16 -8.76 1.10
CA VAL A 41 -2.50 -7.38 1.45
C VAL A 41 -3.03 -7.32 2.87
N ASP A 42 -2.45 -6.41 3.66
CA ASP A 42 -3.00 -6.01 4.95
C ASP A 42 -3.52 -4.57 4.77
N TRP A 43 -4.72 -4.31 5.24
CA TRP A 43 -5.36 -3.00 5.08
C TRP A 43 -5.44 -2.25 6.39
N VAL A 44 -5.12 -0.95 6.35
CA VAL A 44 -5.34 -0.02 7.47
C VAL A 44 -6.06 1.22 6.95
N ASN A 45 -6.79 1.90 7.83
CA ASN A 45 -7.65 3.03 7.45
C ASN A 45 -6.91 4.35 7.29
N ASP A 46 -5.82 4.56 8.03
CA ASP A 46 -5.17 5.87 8.07
C ASP A 46 -3.68 5.76 8.36
N GLY A 47 -3.03 6.91 8.37
CA GLY A 47 -1.59 6.99 8.59
C GLY A 47 -1.17 6.55 9.99
N ILE A 48 -1.99 6.80 11.00
CA ILE A 48 -1.68 6.39 12.38
C ILE A 48 -1.65 4.87 12.47
N GLU A 49 -2.65 4.21 11.92
CA GLU A 49 -2.68 2.74 11.87
C GLU A 49 -1.53 2.18 11.06
N CYS A 50 -1.17 2.87 9.96
CA CYS A 50 -0.04 2.46 9.13
C CYS A 50 1.26 2.42 9.94
N VAL A 51 1.57 3.51 10.61
CA VAL A 51 2.78 3.60 11.45
C VAL A 51 2.74 2.52 12.54
N GLY A 52 1.59 2.34 13.18
CA GLY A 52 1.42 1.32 14.21
C GLY A 52 1.71 -0.08 13.71
N LYS A 53 1.21 -0.43 12.52
CA LYS A 53 1.48 -1.73 11.91
C LYS A 53 2.95 -1.94 11.62
N VAL A 54 3.60 -0.93 11.06
CA VAL A 54 5.03 -1.03 10.73
C VAL A 54 5.85 -1.23 12.01
N ILE A 55 5.53 -0.51 13.07
CA ILE A 55 6.22 -0.65 14.35
C ILE A 55 5.97 -2.03 14.97
N GLN A 56 4.73 -2.48 14.95
CA GLN A 56 4.30 -3.70 15.61
C GLN A 56 4.85 -4.97 14.96
N LYS A 57 4.92 -4.99 13.63
CA LYS A 57 5.34 -6.17 12.89
C LYS A 57 6.86 -6.27 12.82
N PRO A 58 7.40 -7.50 12.73
CA PRO A 58 8.85 -7.67 12.53
C PRO A 58 9.35 -6.98 11.27
N SER A 59 10.65 -6.70 11.24
CA SER A 59 11.31 -6.16 10.05
C SER A 59 11.04 -7.09 8.86
N ASN A 60 10.89 -6.52 7.69
CA ASN A 60 10.68 -7.25 6.44
C ASN A 60 9.32 -7.96 6.35
N THR A 61 8.37 -7.64 7.22
CA THR A 61 7.00 -8.16 7.09
C THR A 61 6.35 -7.62 5.83
N TYR A 62 6.50 -6.31 5.59
CA TYR A 62 5.93 -5.66 4.41
C TYR A 62 7.03 -5.32 3.42
N ASP A 63 6.78 -5.61 2.15
CA ASP A 63 7.70 -5.29 1.06
C ASP A 63 7.50 -3.88 0.55
N LEU A 64 6.29 -3.35 0.68
CA LEU A 64 6.01 -1.97 0.33
C LEU A 64 4.70 -1.51 0.97
N ILE A 65 4.53 -0.19 1.02
CA ILE A 65 3.30 0.46 1.47
C ILE A 65 2.66 1.16 0.27
N LEU A 66 1.39 0.85 0.01
CA LEU A 66 0.57 1.58 -0.95
C LEU A 66 -0.29 2.57 -0.19
N MET A 67 -0.14 3.85 -0.47
CA MET A 67 -0.84 4.91 0.25
C MET A 67 -1.74 5.67 -0.70
N ASP A 68 -3.04 5.74 -0.37
CA ASP A 68 -4.02 6.46 -1.17
C ASP A 68 -3.68 7.95 -1.21
N ILE A 69 -3.51 8.51 -2.41
CA ILE A 69 -3.21 9.92 -2.57
C ILE A 69 -4.41 10.82 -2.31
N GLN A 70 -5.61 10.24 -2.26
CA GLN A 70 -6.83 10.99 -1.92
C GLN A 70 -7.05 11.13 -0.42
N MET A 71 -6.25 10.45 0.39
CA MET A 71 -6.21 10.69 1.83
C MET A 71 -5.71 12.11 2.09
N SER A 72 -5.96 12.59 3.32
CA SER A 72 -5.38 13.84 3.75
C SER A 72 -3.87 13.84 3.48
N ILE A 73 -3.38 14.86 2.78
CA ILE A 73 -1.95 15.00 2.48
C ILE A 73 -1.15 15.01 3.78
N MET A 74 -1.69 15.64 4.83
CA MET A 74 -1.04 15.70 6.13
C MET A 74 -0.89 14.31 6.73
N ASP A 75 -1.91 13.46 6.64
CA ASP A 75 -1.85 12.10 7.17
C ASP A 75 -0.80 11.27 6.45
N GLY A 76 -0.76 11.36 5.12
CA GLY A 76 0.24 10.64 4.31
C GLY A 76 1.65 11.14 4.60
N TYR A 77 1.82 12.45 4.65
CA TYR A 77 3.10 13.08 4.95
C TYR A 77 3.60 12.70 6.35
N MET A 78 2.72 12.82 7.36
CA MET A 78 3.08 12.51 8.74
C MET A 78 3.44 11.03 8.92
N ALA A 79 2.68 10.14 8.30
CA ALA A 79 2.96 8.71 8.36
C ALA A 79 4.31 8.40 7.73
N THR A 80 4.57 8.94 6.54
CA THR A 80 5.83 8.75 5.84
C THR A 80 7.01 9.25 6.67
N LYS A 81 6.89 10.46 7.22
CA LYS A 81 7.93 11.05 8.06
C LYS A 81 8.23 10.18 9.27
N LYS A 82 7.20 9.72 9.97
CA LYS A 82 7.38 8.89 11.15
C LYS A 82 8.05 7.56 10.82
N ILE A 83 7.68 6.95 9.71
CA ILE A 83 8.29 5.70 9.25
C ILE A 83 9.76 5.92 8.94
N ARG A 84 10.09 6.99 8.21
CA ARG A 84 11.48 7.29 7.84
C ARG A 84 12.38 7.58 9.05
N GLU A 85 11.80 7.94 10.18
CA GLU A 85 12.53 8.24 11.42
C GLU A 85 12.66 7.03 12.34
N LEU A 86 12.13 5.86 11.98
CA LEU A 86 12.22 4.67 12.83
C LEU A 86 13.65 4.19 12.97
N PRO A 87 14.03 3.67 14.17
CA PRO A 87 15.39 3.17 14.40
C PRO A 87 15.75 1.97 13.54
N ASP A 88 14.79 1.10 13.25
CA ASP A 88 15.01 -0.06 12.39
C ASP A 88 15.14 0.40 10.94
N LYS A 89 16.33 0.23 10.36
CA LYS A 89 16.61 0.72 9.01
C LYS A 89 15.78 0.03 7.95
N ASN A 90 15.48 -1.25 8.13
CA ASN A 90 14.65 -1.97 7.17
C ASN A 90 13.22 -1.42 7.14
N LYS A 91 12.70 -1.05 8.31
CA LYS A 91 11.39 -0.40 8.39
C LYS A 91 11.43 1.03 7.87
N ALA A 92 12.48 1.77 8.23
CA ALA A 92 12.62 3.17 7.82
C ALA A 92 12.75 3.34 6.31
N ASN A 93 13.29 2.35 5.63
CA ASN A 93 13.56 2.40 4.20
C ASN A 93 12.51 1.68 3.35
N ILE A 94 11.42 1.23 3.94
CA ILE A 94 10.38 0.54 3.18
C ILE A 94 9.85 1.43 2.05
N PRO A 95 9.71 0.91 0.82
CA PRO A 95 9.15 1.70 -0.26
C PRO A 95 7.71 2.13 0.06
N ILE A 96 7.42 3.41 -0.17
CA ILE A 96 6.09 3.97 0.02
C ILE A 96 5.66 4.56 -1.31
N ILE A 97 4.60 4.00 -1.88
CA ILE A 97 4.12 4.36 -3.22
C ILE A 97 2.73 4.95 -3.10
N ALA A 98 2.54 6.10 -3.74
CA ALA A 98 1.22 6.72 -3.82
C ALA A 98 0.34 5.91 -4.76
N MET A 99 -0.91 5.71 -4.37
CA MET A 99 -1.86 4.92 -5.13
C MET A 99 -3.06 5.79 -5.50
N MET A 100 -3.53 5.62 -6.73
CA MET A 100 -4.80 6.19 -7.18
C MET A 100 -5.81 5.07 -7.33
N PRO A 101 -6.80 4.95 -6.44
CA PRO A 101 -7.78 3.86 -6.51
C PRO A 101 -8.49 3.75 -7.85
N MET A 102 -8.71 4.89 -8.52
CA MET A 102 -9.34 4.90 -9.84
C MET A 102 -8.57 4.12 -10.88
N LEU A 103 -7.24 4.09 -10.78
CA LEU A 103 -6.42 3.32 -11.73
C LEU A 103 -6.61 1.82 -11.53
N LEU A 104 -6.67 1.38 -10.28
CA LEU A 104 -6.94 -0.02 -9.97
C LEU A 104 -8.32 -0.43 -10.46
N LYS A 105 -9.31 0.44 -10.31
CA LYS A 105 -10.66 0.19 -10.79
C LYS A 105 -10.68 0.01 -12.31
N LYS A 106 -9.91 0.83 -13.04
CA LYS A 106 -9.81 0.70 -14.50
C LYS A 106 -9.18 -0.61 -14.92
N ILE A 107 -8.19 -1.11 -14.18
CA ILE A 107 -7.62 -2.42 -14.45
C ILE A 107 -8.69 -3.50 -14.35
N LYS A 108 -9.49 -3.46 -13.29
CA LYS A 108 -10.55 -4.43 -13.06
C LYS A 108 -11.57 -4.42 -14.21
N GLU A 109 -11.93 -3.24 -14.70
CA GLU A 109 -12.88 -3.08 -15.79
C GLU A 109 -12.36 -3.67 -17.11
N LYS A 110 -11.06 -3.68 -17.32
CA LYS A 110 -10.43 -4.22 -18.53
C LYS A 110 -10.24 -5.74 -18.47
N HIS A 111 -10.22 -6.28 -17.30
CA HIS A 111 -9.95 -7.68 -17.05
C HIS A 111 -11.07 -8.33 -16.26
#